data_8688e17f8ae1cc421a1fa0fc2c691848
#
_entry.id   8688e17f8ae1cc421a1fa0fc2c691848
#
_cell.length_a   1.000
_cell.length_b   1.000
_cell.length_c   1.000
_cell.angle_alpha   90.00
_cell.angle_beta   90.00
_cell.angle_gamma   90.00
#
_symmetry.space_group_name_H-M   'P 1'
#
loop_
_entity.id
_entity.type
_entity.pdbx_description
1 polymer ?
#
loop_
_entity_poly.entity_id
_entity_poly.type
_entity_poly.pdbx_seq_one_letter_code
_entity_poly.pdbx_strand_id
1 'polypeptide(L)'
;MLVLGDSESMTSISPMELWKSVGITRYICGQSGQRISESYYMLKHALDYQSPQVVLLETNMLFRYTNTPDSLRSSISDTAMYYFPVLQYHNLWKNIVNDQIPEGWQSYKGFAIRSGVAAYSKGSYMKKTKKEKEIPQINLWYLDKIRKLCEKNKIQLLLYTSASPVNHNYKRYNAVLKYAGKYGIPYIDFNQKLKELGIDWKNDTLDKGDHLNLSGAHKITDYMTMYLQEHYMLPDHRGDEKFTSWDTMASQ
;
A
#
# COMPACT_ATOMS: atom_id res chain seq x y z
N MET A 1 -13.05 0.90 2.19
CA MET A 1 -11.75 0.32 2.54
C MET A 1 -10.63 1.31 2.26
N LEU A 2 -9.56 1.33 3.06
CA LEU A 2 -8.36 2.15 2.81
C LEU A 2 -7.13 1.27 2.59
N VAL A 3 -6.21 1.72 1.73
CA VAL A 3 -4.89 1.12 1.58
C VAL A 3 -3.84 2.16 1.95
N LEU A 4 -2.93 1.75 2.81
CA LEU A 4 -1.79 2.54 3.25
C LEU A 4 -0.51 1.89 2.73
N GLY A 5 0.36 2.66 2.14
CA GLY A 5 1.59 2.13 1.61
C GLY A 5 2.43 3.15 0.84
N ASP A 6 3.56 2.71 0.33
CA ASP A 6 4.39 3.51 -0.55
C ASP A 6 4.05 3.27 -2.04
N SER A 7 4.98 3.52 -2.95
CA SER A 7 4.79 3.30 -4.38
C SER A 7 4.38 1.88 -4.76
N GLU A 8 4.76 0.87 -3.97
CA GLU A 8 4.33 -0.51 -4.15
C GLU A 8 2.81 -0.67 -4.02
N SER A 9 2.18 0.05 -3.10
CA SER A 9 0.72 0.03 -2.93
C SER A 9 -0.02 0.69 -4.10
N MET A 10 0.62 1.67 -4.74
CA MET A 10 0.03 2.42 -5.86
C MET A 10 -0.01 1.61 -7.16
N THR A 11 0.79 0.55 -7.28
CA THR A 11 0.93 -0.25 -8.50
C THR A 11 0.54 -1.72 -8.32
N SER A 12 0.03 -2.13 -7.15
CA SER A 12 -0.20 -3.54 -6.86
C SER A 12 -1.64 -4.01 -6.97
N ILE A 13 -2.60 -3.26 -6.43
CA ILE A 13 -4.00 -3.67 -6.40
C ILE A 13 -4.86 -2.55 -6.97
N SER A 14 -5.62 -2.82 -8.03
CA SER A 14 -6.45 -1.82 -8.72
C SER A 14 -7.79 -1.57 -8.02
N PRO A 15 -8.11 -0.33 -7.60
CA PRO A 15 -9.42 0.00 -7.05
C PRO A 15 -10.55 -0.18 -8.07
N MET A 16 -10.28 0.11 -9.34
CA MET A 16 -11.30 0.06 -10.39
C MET A 16 -11.70 -1.37 -10.74
N GLU A 17 -10.76 -2.32 -10.72
CA GLU A 17 -11.07 -3.73 -10.93
C GLU A 17 -11.85 -4.32 -9.75
N LEU A 18 -11.47 -3.98 -8.51
CA LEU A 18 -12.26 -4.33 -7.33
C LEU A 18 -13.68 -3.77 -7.42
N TRP A 19 -13.84 -2.53 -7.86
CA TRP A 19 -15.14 -1.94 -8.08
C TRP A 19 -15.96 -2.69 -9.13
N LYS A 20 -15.36 -2.95 -10.31
CA LYS A 20 -16.02 -3.68 -11.40
C LYS A 20 -16.46 -5.08 -10.95
N SER A 21 -15.60 -5.79 -10.25
CA SER A 21 -15.84 -7.18 -9.85
C SER A 21 -16.85 -7.30 -8.71
N VAL A 22 -16.75 -6.50 -7.67
CA VAL A 22 -17.45 -6.74 -6.40
C VAL A 22 -18.06 -5.48 -5.77
N GLY A 23 -17.97 -4.33 -6.41
CA GLY A 23 -18.56 -3.07 -5.93
C GLY A 23 -17.94 -2.49 -4.65
N ILE A 24 -16.75 -2.96 -4.27
CA ILE A 24 -16.07 -2.49 -3.07
C ILE A 24 -15.35 -1.19 -3.36
N THR A 25 -15.67 -0.14 -2.58
CA THR A 25 -14.96 1.13 -2.63
C THR A 25 -13.61 1.04 -1.92
N ARG A 26 -12.55 1.46 -2.60
CA ARG A 26 -11.19 1.43 -2.07
C ARG A 26 -10.41 2.67 -2.50
N TYR A 27 -9.73 3.30 -1.56
CA TYR A 27 -8.83 4.41 -1.84
C TYR A 27 -7.40 4.08 -1.38
N ILE A 28 -6.41 4.38 -2.22
CA ILE A 28 -5.00 4.21 -1.89
C ILE A 28 -4.47 5.54 -1.34
N CYS A 29 -4.17 5.56 -0.05
CA CYS A 29 -3.47 6.64 0.63
C CYS A 29 -1.96 6.32 0.61
N GLY A 30 -1.36 6.48 -0.56
CA GLY A 30 0.03 6.14 -0.81
C GLY A 30 0.76 7.21 -1.60
N GLN A 31 2.06 7.31 -1.39
CA GLN A 31 2.97 8.15 -2.18
C GLN A 31 4.35 7.49 -2.28
N SER A 32 5.12 7.89 -3.30
CA SER A 32 6.47 7.36 -3.49
C SER A 32 7.34 7.60 -2.26
N GLY A 33 7.98 6.54 -1.76
CA GLY A 33 8.88 6.63 -0.60
C GLY A 33 8.19 6.88 0.73
N GLN A 34 6.87 6.70 0.82
CA GLN A 34 6.09 6.94 2.05
C GLN A 34 6.67 6.18 3.24
N ARG A 35 6.74 6.86 4.38
CA ARG A 35 7.13 6.30 5.66
C ARG A 35 5.90 5.79 6.41
N ILE A 36 6.10 4.83 7.31
CA ILE A 36 4.99 4.33 8.14
C ILE A 36 4.42 5.39 9.09
N SER A 37 5.22 6.37 9.50
CA SER A 37 4.76 7.54 10.25
C SER A 37 3.74 8.37 9.47
N GLU A 38 4.00 8.61 8.18
CA GLU A 38 3.06 9.30 7.29
C GLU A 38 1.76 8.49 7.13
N SER A 39 1.87 7.16 6.93
CA SER A 39 0.70 6.26 6.88
C SER A 39 -0.15 6.33 8.15
N TYR A 40 0.48 6.40 9.34
CA TYR A 40 -0.24 6.58 10.59
C TYR A 40 -1.04 7.88 10.62
N TYR A 41 -0.42 9.00 10.22
CA TYR A 41 -1.11 10.29 10.23
C TYR A 41 -2.18 10.40 9.13
N MET A 42 -1.94 9.80 7.96
CA MET A 42 -2.96 9.68 6.91
C MET A 42 -4.18 8.90 7.40
N LEU A 43 -3.97 7.75 8.07
CA LEU A 43 -5.07 6.99 8.67
C LEU A 43 -5.81 7.81 9.71
N LYS A 44 -5.08 8.47 10.60
CA LYS A 44 -5.67 9.29 11.66
C LYS A 44 -6.54 10.41 11.08
N HIS A 45 -6.05 11.08 10.04
CA HIS A 45 -6.81 12.13 9.35
C HIS A 45 -8.01 11.57 8.58
N ALA A 46 -7.85 10.43 7.91
CA ALA A 46 -8.97 9.79 7.20
C ALA A 46 -10.12 9.42 8.15
N LEU A 47 -9.81 9.02 9.38
CA LEU A 47 -10.82 8.66 10.39
C LEU A 47 -11.61 9.85 10.94
N ASP A 48 -11.17 11.08 10.72
CA ASP A 48 -11.96 12.27 11.04
C ASP A 48 -13.17 12.43 10.09
N TYR A 49 -13.13 11.79 8.91
CA TYR A 49 -14.14 11.95 7.85
C TYR A 49 -14.72 10.63 7.34
N GLN A 50 -14.11 9.49 7.65
CA GLN A 50 -14.46 8.18 7.08
C GLN A 50 -14.41 7.10 8.16
N SER A 51 -15.21 6.05 7.95
CA SER A 51 -15.22 4.85 8.81
C SER A 51 -14.94 3.61 7.98
N PRO A 52 -13.68 3.36 7.58
CA PRO A 52 -13.33 2.19 6.79
C PRO A 52 -13.51 0.92 7.63
N GLN A 53 -14.10 -0.12 7.06
CA GLN A 53 -14.23 -1.43 7.73
C GLN A 53 -12.91 -2.20 7.73
N VAL A 54 -12.09 -2.02 6.66
CA VAL A 54 -10.80 -2.70 6.48
C VAL A 54 -9.73 -1.69 6.09
N VAL A 55 -8.56 -1.85 6.69
CA VAL A 55 -7.32 -1.17 6.31
C VAL A 55 -6.33 -2.22 5.81
N LEU A 56 -5.87 -2.07 4.58
CA LEU A 56 -4.75 -2.81 4.01
C LEU A 56 -3.48 -2.01 4.24
N LEU A 57 -2.47 -2.60 4.87
CA LEU A 57 -1.17 -1.97 5.08
C LEU A 57 -0.09 -2.70 4.30
N GLU A 58 0.47 -2.02 3.30
CA GLU A 58 1.63 -2.51 2.56
C GLU A 58 2.89 -2.44 3.44
N THR A 59 3.69 -3.51 3.46
CA THR A 59 4.73 -3.68 4.49
C THR A 59 6.14 -3.31 4.06
N ASN A 60 6.40 -2.93 2.81
CA ASN A 60 7.74 -2.54 2.35
C ASN A 60 8.30 -1.35 3.15
N MET A 61 7.45 -0.39 3.48
CA MET A 61 7.83 0.79 4.26
C MET A 61 8.37 0.46 5.66
N LEU A 62 8.09 -0.74 6.21
CA LEU A 62 8.60 -1.17 7.52
C LEU A 62 10.14 -1.28 7.55
N PHE A 63 10.78 -1.46 6.40
CA PHE A 63 12.22 -1.68 6.27
C PHE A 63 12.96 -0.46 5.70
N ARG A 64 12.26 0.67 5.55
CA ARG A 64 12.85 1.93 5.10
C ARG A 64 13.44 2.72 6.27
N TYR A 65 14.37 3.62 5.96
CA TYR A 65 14.94 4.56 6.94
C TYR A 65 15.55 3.85 8.17
N THR A 66 16.57 3.03 7.91
CA THR A 66 17.23 2.20 8.92
C THR A 66 18.14 2.98 9.86
N ASN A 67 18.52 4.22 9.52
CA ASN A 67 19.36 5.08 10.37
C ASN A 67 18.49 5.78 11.43
N THR A 68 18.73 5.48 12.69
CA THR A 68 17.93 5.99 13.83
C THR A 68 17.82 7.51 13.87
N PRO A 69 18.90 8.32 13.68
CA PRO A 69 18.81 9.78 13.69
C PRO A 69 17.91 10.33 12.59
N ASP A 70 18.05 9.84 11.36
CA ASP A 70 17.25 10.29 10.21
C ASP A 70 15.79 9.86 10.32
N SER A 71 15.54 8.65 10.81
CA SER A 71 14.18 8.14 11.07
C SER A 71 13.47 8.94 12.13
N LEU A 72 14.16 9.31 13.20
CA LEU A 72 13.61 10.13 14.29
C LEU A 72 13.32 11.54 13.81
N ARG A 73 14.25 12.18 13.10
CA ARG A 73 14.06 13.51 12.52
C ARG A 73 12.87 13.55 11.56
N SER A 74 12.75 12.56 10.68
CA SER A 74 11.63 12.43 9.75
C SER A 74 10.31 12.24 10.49
N SER A 75 10.29 11.42 11.53
CA SER A 75 9.10 11.20 12.37
C SER A 75 8.64 12.48 13.10
N ILE A 76 9.57 13.29 13.58
CA ILE A 76 9.27 14.60 14.19
C ILE A 76 8.69 15.54 13.13
N SER A 77 9.28 15.56 11.94
CA SER A 77 8.78 16.37 10.80
C SER A 77 7.36 15.95 10.41
N ASP A 78 7.09 14.64 10.29
CA ASP A 78 5.76 14.12 9.95
C ASP A 78 4.71 14.49 11.01
N THR A 79 5.11 14.42 12.28
CA THR A 79 4.27 14.85 13.40
C THR A 79 3.96 16.34 13.30
N ALA A 80 4.97 17.16 13.06
CA ALA A 80 4.82 18.61 12.93
C ALA A 80 3.92 18.96 11.73
N MET A 81 4.11 18.32 10.58
CA MET A 81 3.26 18.53 9.39
C MET A 81 1.80 18.14 9.64
N TYR A 82 1.54 17.09 10.43
CA TYR A 82 0.19 16.71 10.78
C TYR A 82 -0.52 17.76 11.65
N TYR A 83 0.15 18.26 12.71
CA TYR A 83 -0.45 19.25 13.61
C TYR A 83 -0.41 20.68 13.07
N PHE A 84 0.46 20.97 12.12
CA PHE A 84 0.60 22.26 11.47
C PHE A 84 0.48 22.11 9.94
N PRO A 85 -0.74 21.94 9.40
CA PRO A 85 -0.96 21.69 7.97
C PRO A 85 -0.33 22.75 7.05
N VAL A 86 -0.18 23.98 7.53
CA VAL A 86 0.49 25.06 6.78
C VAL A 86 1.93 24.68 6.40
N LEU A 87 2.61 23.86 7.17
CA LEU A 87 3.97 23.37 6.85
C LEU A 87 3.95 22.37 5.69
N GLN A 88 2.86 21.60 5.54
CA GLN A 88 2.67 20.67 4.43
C GLN A 88 2.50 21.43 3.10
N TYR A 89 1.87 22.59 3.13
CA TYR A 89 1.63 23.43 1.96
C TYR A 89 2.80 24.36 1.61
N HIS A 90 3.83 24.45 2.45
CA HIS A 90 4.99 25.31 2.18
C HIS A 90 5.71 24.98 0.87
N ASN A 91 5.69 23.73 0.42
CA ASN A 91 6.23 23.32 -0.86
C ASN A 91 5.28 23.56 -2.06
N LEU A 92 3.96 23.66 -1.81
CA LEU A 92 2.98 23.95 -2.86
C LEU A 92 3.11 25.38 -3.40
N TRP A 93 3.55 26.33 -2.57
CA TRP A 93 3.84 27.69 -3.03
C TRP A 93 4.88 27.72 -4.15
N LYS A 94 5.89 26.84 -4.06
CA LYS A 94 6.92 26.72 -5.10
C LYS A 94 6.38 26.11 -6.39
N ASN A 95 5.40 25.21 -6.29
CA ASN A 95 4.78 24.55 -7.45
C ASN A 95 3.69 25.43 -8.09
N ILE A 96 2.97 26.23 -7.30
CA ILE A 96 1.98 27.20 -7.79
C ILE A 96 2.66 28.33 -8.57
N VAL A 97 3.86 28.74 -8.16
CA VAL A 97 4.64 29.78 -8.86
C VAL A 97 5.26 29.25 -10.16
N ASN A 98 5.43 27.94 -10.32
CA ASN A 98 6.11 27.35 -11.48
C ASN A 98 5.17 26.68 -12.51
N ASP A 99 3.85 26.80 -12.37
CA ASP A 99 2.83 26.26 -13.33
C ASP A 99 3.08 24.81 -13.80
N GLN A 100 3.74 24.00 -12.99
CA GLN A 100 4.03 22.61 -13.32
C GLN A 100 3.17 21.66 -12.46
N ILE A 101 1.89 21.54 -12.81
CA ILE A 101 1.15 20.31 -12.52
C ILE A 101 1.63 19.30 -13.57
N PRO A 102 2.30 18.20 -13.19
CA PRO A 102 2.72 17.20 -14.17
C PRO A 102 1.48 16.68 -14.91
N GLU A 103 1.36 16.96 -16.19
CA GLU A 103 0.40 16.29 -17.06
C GLU A 103 0.61 14.77 -16.96
N GLY A 104 -0.45 14.03 -16.61
CA GLY A 104 -0.45 12.56 -16.67
C GLY A 104 -0.63 11.81 -15.36
N TRP A 105 -0.90 12.45 -14.23
CA TRP A 105 -1.31 11.76 -13.00
C TRP A 105 -2.83 11.55 -12.97
N GLN A 106 -3.37 10.78 -13.87
CA GLN A 106 -4.72 10.24 -13.71
C GLN A 106 -4.67 9.19 -12.59
N SER A 107 -4.89 9.66 -11.38
CA SER A 107 -4.92 8.82 -10.19
C SER A 107 -6.30 8.21 -10.05
N TYR A 108 -6.46 6.97 -10.50
CA TYR A 108 -7.66 6.16 -10.27
C TYR A 108 -7.77 5.78 -8.80
N LYS A 109 -8.32 6.70 -7.96
CA LYS A 109 -8.45 6.52 -6.50
C LYS A 109 -7.12 6.19 -5.81
N GLY A 110 -6.03 6.81 -6.26
CA GLY A 110 -4.66 6.60 -5.78
C GLY A 110 -3.88 5.49 -6.48
N PHE A 111 -4.47 4.81 -7.46
CA PHE A 111 -3.77 3.80 -8.26
C PHE A 111 -3.05 4.43 -9.45
N ALA A 112 -1.81 4.04 -9.66
CA ALA A 112 -1.00 4.50 -10.79
C ALA A 112 -1.01 3.44 -11.90
N ILE A 113 -1.71 3.72 -13.00
CA ILE A 113 -1.68 2.86 -14.18
C ILE A 113 -0.30 2.93 -14.83
N ARG A 114 0.38 1.78 -14.92
CA ARG A 114 1.72 1.64 -15.50
C ARG A 114 1.75 0.42 -16.42
N SER A 115 1.80 0.63 -17.72
CA SER A 115 1.78 -0.45 -18.74
C SER A 115 3.17 -0.82 -19.27
N GLY A 116 4.22 -0.07 -18.90
CA GLY A 116 5.60 -0.37 -19.32
C GLY A 116 6.08 -1.73 -18.85
N VAL A 117 7.05 -2.31 -19.56
CA VAL A 117 7.69 -3.58 -19.21
C VAL A 117 9.20 -3.42 -19.24
N ALA A 118 9.85 -3.69 -18.11
CA ALA A 118 11.29 -3.83 -18.01
C ALA A 118 11.60 -5.07 -17.17
N ALA A 119 11.97 -6.17 -17.83
CA ALA A 119 12.10 -7.49 -17.24
C ALA A 119 13.13 -7.57 -16.09
N TYR A 120 12.80 -8.35 -15.06
CA TYR A 120 13.76 -8.75 -14.02
C TYR A 120 14.40 -10.08 -14.39
N SER A 121 15.72 -10.15 -14.32
CA SER A 121 16.52 -11.32 -14.76
C SER A 121 17.52 -11.85 -13.72
N LYS A 122 17.50 -11.31 -12.47
CA LYS A 122 18.51 -11.68 -11.45
C LYS A 122 18.22 -13.01 -10.72
N GLY A 123 17.22 -13.78 -11.16
CA GLY A 123 16.89 -15.09 -10.60
C GLY A 123 16.13 -15.06 -9.27
N SER A 124 16.19 -16.16 -8.51
CA SER A 124 15.37 -16.31 -7.28
C SER A 124 15.87 -15.43 -6.15
N TYR A 125 14.97 -14.61 -5.59
CA TYR A 125 15.22 -13.71 -4.46
C TYR A 125 14.60 -14.21 -3.13
N MET A 126 13.62 -15.12 -3.18
CA MET A 126 12.95 -15.70 -2.02
C MET A 126 13.64 -16.99 -1.54
N LYS A 127 14.95 -16.91 -1.26
CA LYS A 127 15.71 -18.04 -0.70
C LYS A 127 15.31 -18.28 0.76
N LYS A 128 14.74 -19.46 1.04
CA LYS A 128 14.27 -19.84 2.40
C LYS A 128 15.38 -19.70 3.44
N THR A 129 15.03 -19.11 4.58
CA THR A 129 15.92 -18.94 5.74
C THR A 129 15.08 -18.80 7.01
N LYS A 130 15.66 -19.14 8.17
CA LYS A 130 15.05 -18.85 9.48
C LYS A 130 15.44 -17.47 10.02
N LYS A 131 16.35 -16.76 9.36
CA LYS A 131 16.79 -15.43 9.79
C LYS A 131 15.70 -14.40 9.51
N GLU A 132 15.63 -13.38 10.36
CA GLU A 132 14.74 -12.23 10.21
C GLU A 132 15.55 -11.00 9.80
N LYS A 133 14.90 -10.07 9.07
CA LYS A 133 15.39 -8.70 8.91
C LYS A 133 14.83 -7.88 10.05
N GLU A 134 15.68 -7.20 10.79
CA GLU A 134 15.22 -6.29 11.83
C GLU A 134 14.35 -5.18 11.24
N ILE A 135 13.18 -4.95 11.85
CA ILE A 135 12.35 -3.78 11.61
C ILE A 135 12.82 -2.69 12.57
N PRO A 136 13.18 -1.49 12.09
CA PRO A 136 13.59 -0.39 12.95
C PRO A 136 12.56 -0.11 14.06
N GLN A 137 13.02 0.14 15.28
CA GLN A 137 12.13 0.32 16.45
C GLN A 137 11.10 1.42 16.25
N ILE A 138 11.48 2.52 15.58
CA ILE A 138 10.55 3.60 15.26
C ILE A 138 9.43 3.13 14.31
N ASN A 139 9.75 2.27 13.35
CA ASN A 139 8.77 1.73 12.42
C ASN A 139 7.84 0.72 13.13
N LEU A 140 8.37 -0.11 14.05
CA LEU A 140 7.55 -0.98 14.90
C LEU A 140 6.60 -0.17 15.79
N TRP A 141 7.06 0.93 16.34
CA TRP A 141 6.22 1.80 17.17
C TRP A 141 5.06 2.41 16.38
N TYR A 142 5.28 2.86 15.13
CA TYR A 142 4.20 3.34 14.29
C TYR A 142 3.28 2.23 13.81
N LEU A 143 3.82 1.04 13.52
CA LEU A 143 3.00 -0.14 13.19
C LEU A 143 2.05 -0.49 14.35
N ASP A 144 2.56 -0.46 15.60
CA ASP A 144 1.74 -0.64 16.80
C ASP A 144 0.68 0.46 16.96
N LYS A 145 1.02 1.71 16.62
CA LYS A 145 0.04 2.82 16.63
C LYS A 145 -1.07 2.60 15.61
N ILE A 146 -0.74 2.19 14.39
CA ILE A 146 -1.73 1.87 13.34
C ILE A 146 -2.63 0.73 13.82
N ARG A 147 -2.04 -0.37 14.32
CA ARG A 147 -2.79 -1.50 14.87
C ARG A 147 -3.78 -1.07 15.95
N LYS A 148 -3.30 -0.36 16.98
CA LYS A 148 -4.13 0.14 18.08
C LYS A 148 -5.21 1.10 17.62
N LEU A 149 -4.92 1.93 16.61
CA LEU A 149 -5.89 2.84 16.02
C LEU A 149 -7.00 2.08 15.29
N CYS A 150 -6.65 1.03 14.55
CA CYS A 150 -7.61 0.12 13.92
C CYS A 150 -8.47 -0.60 14.96
N GLU A 151 -7.86 -1.19 16.00
CA GLU A 151 -8.56 -1.86 17.09
C GLU A 151 -9.56 -0.93 17.81
N LYS A 152 -9.12 0.28 18.16
CA LYS A 152 -9.97 1.30 18.80
C LYS A 152 -11.20 1.64 17.96
N ASN A 153 -11.06 1.68 16.65
CA ASN A 153 -12.14 2.04 15.72
C ASN A 153 -12.86 0.82 15.14
N LYS A 154 -12.59 -0.40 15.63
CA LYS A 154 -13.20 -1.67 15.16
C LYS A 154 -12.93 -1.93 13.67
N ILE A 155 -11.78 -1.50 13.18
CA ILE A 155 -11.31 -1.69 11.81
C ILE A 155 -10.48 -2.97 11.74
N GLN A 156 -10.74 -3.80 10.76
CA GLN A 156 -9.94 -4.99 10.50
C GLN A 156 -8.65 -4.57 9.76
N LEU A 157 -7.49 -4.87 10.36
CA LEU A 157 -6.19 -4.60 9.75
C LEU A 157 -5.72 -5.86 9.02
N LEU A 158 -5.36 -5.73 7.74
CA LEU A 158 -4.71 -6.75 6.93
C LEU A 158 -3.35 -6.25 6.48
N LEU A 159 -2.29 -6.96 6.83
CA LEU A 159 -0.95 -6.70 6.31
C LEU A 159 -0.78 -7.40 4.96
N TYR A 160 -0.15 -6.73 4.01
CA TYR A 160 0.26 -7.40 2.77
C TYR A 160 1.62 -6.88 2.28
N THR A 161 2.32 -7.70 1.53
CA THR A 161 3.56 -7.33 0.84
C THR A 161 3.36 -7.53 -0.65
N SER A 162 3.54 -6.46 -1.43
CA SER A 162 3.53 -6.51 -2.89
C SER A 162 4.64 -7.42 -3.41
N ALA A 163 4.43 -8.00 -4.59
CA ALA A 163 5.47 -8.80 -5.23
C ALA A 163 6.56 -7.87 -5.78
N SER A 164 7.79 -8.00 -5.25
CA SER A 164 8.95 -7.20 -5.67
C SER A 164 10.26 -7.91 -5.37
N PRO A 165 10.97 -8.42 -6.38
CA PRO A 165 12.29 -9.02 -6.18
C PRO A 165 13.38 -8.04 -5.78
N VAL A 166 13.18 -6.74 -5.96
CA VAL A 166 14.12 -5.69 -5.54
C VAL A 166 13.92 -5.34 -4.07
N ASN A 167 12.68 -5.19 -3.64
CA ASN A 167 12.36 -4.66 -2.31
C ASN A 167 12.07 -5.74 -1.27
N HIS A 168 11.95 -7.02 -1.69
CA HIS A 168 11.55 -8.07 -0.75
C HIS A 168 12.52 -9.26 -0.75
N ASN A 169 12.48 -10.03 0.35
CA ASN A 169 13.21 -11.29 0.51
C ASN A 169 12.66 -12.06 1.72
N TYR A 170 13.09 -13.31 1.85
CA TYR A 170 12.60 -14.21 2.89
C TYR A 170 12.85 -13.73 4.34
N LYS A 171 13.90 -12.92 4.58
CA LYS A 171 14.15 -12.37 5.93
C LYS A 171 13.13 -11.30 6.30
N ARG A 172 12.69 -10.48 5.33
CA ARG A 172 11.62 -9.49 5.53
C ARG A 172 10.27 -10.19 5.76
N TYR A 173 9.97 -11.22 4.95
CA TYR A 173 8.81 -12.07 5.16
C TYR A 173 8.74 -12.61 6.59
N ASN A 174 9.82 -13.24 7.09
CA ASN A 174 9.85 -13.79 8.44
C ASN A 174 9.58 -12.72 9.52
N ALA A 175 10.12 -11.53 9.37
CA ALA A 175 9.93 -10.44 10.33
C ALA A 175 8.47 -9.98 10.39
N VAL A 176 7.82 -9.80 9.22
CA VAL A 176 6.41 -9.41 9.16
C VAL A 176 5.51 -10.54 9.65
N LEU A 177 5.78 -11.78 9.25
CA LEU A 177 5.03 -12.96 9.68
C LEU A 177 5.05 -13.11 11.21
N LYS A 178 6.21 -12.90 11.84
CA LYS A 178 6.35 -12.93 13.30
C LYS A 178 5.51 -11.86 13.99
N TYR A 179 5.54 -10.63 13.47
CA TYR A 179 4.72 -9.55 14.00
C TYR A 179 3.23 -9.87 13.83
N ALA A 180 2.81 -10.26 12.64
CA ALA A 180 1.44 -10.62 12.33
C ALA A 180 0.93 -11.75 13.25
N GLY A 181 1.70 -12.83 13.39
CA GLY A 181 1.38 -13.96 14.27
C GLY A 181 1.29 -13.57 15.75
N LYS A 182 2.16 -12.66 16.22
CA LYS A 182 2.13 -12.15 17.60
C LYS A 182 0.79 -11.48 17.95
N TYR A 183 0.19 -10.79 17.00
CA TYR A 183 -1.02 -10.01 17.24
C TYR A 183 -2.27 -10.56 16.54
N GLY A 184 -2.17 -11.76 15.93
CA GLY A 184 -3.30 -12.39 15.24
C GLY A 184 -3.79 -11.60 14.03
N ILE A 185 -2.89 -10.84 13.34
CA ILE A 185 -3.24 -10.04 12.19
C ILE A 185 -3.07 -10.89 10.93
N PRO A 186 -4.06 -10.96 10.02
CA PRO A 186 -3.89 -11.62 8.73
C PRO A 186 -2.74 -10.98 7.94
N TYR A 187 -1.93 -11.82 7.26
CA TYR A 187 -0.82 -11.37 6.46
C TYR A 187 -0.73 -12.13 5.13
N ILE A 188 -0.70 -11.40 4.04
CA ILE A 188 -0.54 -11.93 2.68
C ILE A 188 0.78 -11.44 2.10
N ASP A 189 1.70 -12.36 1.81
CA ASP A 189 2.92 -12.06 1.07
C ASP A 189 2.79 -12.59 -0.37
N PHE A 190 2.61 -11.69 -1.32
CA PHE A 190 2.47 -12.04 -2.74
C PHE A 190 3.76 -12.66 -3.31
N ASN A 191 4.91 -12.41 -2.70
CA ASN A 191 6.17 -13.06 -3.09
C ASN A 191 6.21 -14.56 -2.77
N GLN A 192 5.35 -15.04 -1.86
CA GLN A 192 5.17 -16.48 -1.59
C GLN A 192 4.18 -17.13 -2.57
N LYS A 193 3.45 -16.32 -3.33
CA LYS A 193 2.34 -16.75 -4.19
C LYS A 193 2.59 -16.58 -5.69
N LEU A 194 3.83 -16.25 -6.09
CA LEU A 194 4.16 -15.94 -7.49
C LEU A 194 3.68 -17.00 -8.49
N LYS A 195 3.85 -18.29 -8.15
CA LYS A 195 3.42 -19.40 -9.01
C LYS A 195 1.90 -19.51 -9.07
N GLU A 196 1.22 -19.36 -7.94
CA GLU A 196 -0.24 -19.40 -7.82
C GLU A 196 -0.89 -18.26 -8.64
N LEU A 197 -0.29 -17.07 -8.56
CA LEU A 197 -0.73 -15.88 -9.27
C LEU A 197 -0.31 -15.87 -10.75
N GLY A 198 0.59 -16.74 -11.17
CA GLY A 198 1.15 -16.72 -12.52
C GLY A 198 1.99 -15.48 -12.81
N ILE A 199 2.66 -14.91 -11.80
CA ILE A 199 3.54 -13.74 -11.98
C ILE A 199 4.77 -14.15 -12.81
N ASP A 200 4.94 -13.48 -13.95
CA ASP A 200 6.08 -13.61 -14.84
C ASP A 200 6.93 -12.35 -14.83
N TRP A 201 8.10 -12.42 -14.24
CA TRP A 201 9.02 -11.28 -14.12
C TRP A 201 9.59 -10.77 -15.46
N LYS A 202 9.30 -11.44 -16.56
CA LYS A 202 9.61 -10.92 -17.90
C LYS A 202 8.57 -9.93 -18.39
N ASN A 203 7.30 -10.08 -17.95
CA ASN A 203 6.16 -9.34 -18.48
C ASN A 203 5.40 -8.51 -17.43
N ASP A 204 5.48 -8.85 -16.14
CA ASP A 204 4.63 -8.29 -15.07
C ASP A 204 5.31 -7.22 -14.22
N THR A 205 6.46 -6.71 -14.66
CA THR A 205 7.20 -5.68 -13.95
C THR A 205 7.46 -4.45 -14.80
N LEU A 206 7.32 -3.29 -14.16
CA LEU A 206 7.54 -1.98 -14.79
C LEU A 206 9.02 -1.65 -14.96
N ASP A 207 9.86 -2.00 -13.97
CA ASP A 207 11.18 -1.44 -13.74
C ASP A 207 12.17 -2.44 -13.13
N LYS A 208 12.31 -3.58 -13.78
CA LYS A 208 13.26 -4.64 -13.42
C LYS A 208 13.00 -5.24 -12.02
N GLY A 209 11.72 -5.33 -11.63
CA GLY A 209 11.28 -5.97 -10.41
C GLY A 209 11.16 -5.05 -9.20
N ASP A 210 11.26 -3.75 -9.37
CA ASP A 210 10.95 -2.78 -8.29
C ASP A 210 9.44 -2.69 -8.10
N HIS A 211 8.69 -2.42 -9.16
CA HIS A 211 7.22 -2.33 -9.13
C HIS A 211 6.57 -3.28 -10.13
N LEU A 212 5.34 -3.67 -9.84
CA LEU A 212 4.47 -4.32 -10.81
C LEU A 212 4.00 -3.29 -11.87
N ASN A 213 3.81 -3.78 -13.08
CA ASN A 213 3.04 -3.06 -14.09
C ASN A 213 1.56 -3.47 -14.03
N LEU A 214 0.76 -2.95 -14.94
CA LEU A 214 -0.68 -3.21 -14.98
C LEU A 214 -1.00 -4.72 -15.08
N SER A 215 -0.25 -5.49 -15.88
CA SER A 215 -0.43 -6.94 -15.99
C SER A 215 -0.21 -7.67 -14.65
N GLY A 216 0.86 -7.32 -13.94
CA GLY A 216 1.12 -7.88 -12.61
C GLY A 216 0.08 -7.44 -11.57
N ALA A 217 -0.36 -6.17 -11.64
CA ALA A 217 -1.39 -5.65 -10.77
C ALA A 217 -2.75 -6.36 -10.95
N HIS A 218 -3.15 -6.68 -12.18
CA HIS A 218 -4.37 -7.47 -12.45
C HIS A 218 -4.36 -8.80 -11.70
N LYS A 219 -3.28 -9.56 -11.80
CA LYS A 219 -3.14 -10.88 -11.16
C LYS A 219 -3.24 -10.81 -9.64
N ILE A 220 -2.64 -9.78 -9.04
CA ILE A 220 -2.74 -9.54 -7.59
C ILE A 220 -4.13 -9.07 -7.20
N THR A 221 -4.75 -8.22 -8.01
CA THR A 221 -6.10 -7.70 -7.75
C THR A 221 -7.12 -8.83 -7.78
N ASP A 222 -7.06 -9.74 -8.73
CA ASP A 222 -7.95 -10.90 -8.82
C ASP A 222 -7.86 -11.77 -7.55
N TYR A 223 -6.64 -12.08 -7.11
CA TYR A 223 -6.46 -12.83 -5.87
C TYR A 223 -7.02 -12.08 -4.66
N MET A 224 -6.70 -10.78 -4.54
CA MET A 224 -7.17 -9.97 -3.40
C MET A 224 -8.70 -9.85 -3.42
N THR A 225 -9.33 -9.79 -4.60
CA THR A 225 -10.78 -9.76 -4.74
C THR A 225 -11.41 -11.01 -4.14
N MET A 226 -10.94 -12.19 -4.53
CA MET A 226 -11.41 -13.48 -3.99
C MET A 226 -11.18 -13.56 -2.48
N TYR A 227 -9.99 -13.18 -2.01
CA TYR A 227 -9.66 -13.18 -0.59
C TYR A 227 -10.59 -12.28 0.22
N LEU A 228 -10.85 -11.07 -0.26
CA LEU A 228 -11.73 -10.11 0.42
C LEU A 228 -13.18 -10.62 0.47
N GLN A 229 -13.69 -11.22 -0.58
CA GLN A 229 -15.04 -11.81 -0.60
C GLN A 229 -15.18 -12.99 0.39
N GLU A 230 -14.13 -13.81 0.51
CA GLU A 230 -14.16 -14.97 1.39
C GLU A 230 -14.05 -14.59 2.88
N HIS A 231 -13.27 -13.56 3.22
CA HIS A 231 -12.89 -13.28 4.61
C HIS A 231 -13.55 -12.03 5.19
N TYR A 232 -14.19 -11.16 4.36
CA TYR A 232 -14.75 -9.90 4.81
C TYR A 232 -16.14 -9.67 4.24
N MET A 233 -17.08 -9.26 5.09
CA MET A 233 -18.41 -8.82 4.64
C MET A 233 -18.36 -7.34 4.27
N LEU A 234 -17.92 -7.04 3.05
CA LEU A 234 -17.85 -5.69 2.53
C LEU A 234 -19.07 -5.41 1.62
N PRO A 235 -19.72 -4.24 1.74
CA PRO A 235 -20.89 -3.93 0.96
C PRO A 235 -20.57 -3.71 -0.52
N ASP A 236 -21.43 -4.20 -1.40
CA ASP A 236 -21.46 -3.81 -2.81
C ASP A 236 -22.17 -2.46 -2.94
N HIS A 237 -21.48 -1.46 -3.44
CA HIS A 237 -21.99 -0.11 -3.62
C HIS A 237 -22.38 0.23 -5.07
N ARG A 238 -22.35 -0.74 -5.99
CA ARG A 238 -22.77 -0.51 -7.38
C ARG A 238 -24.26 -0.18 -7.42
N GLY A 239 -24.60 0.83 -8.22
CA GLY A 239 -25.98 1.32 -8.34
C GLY A 239 -26.41 2.31 -7.24
N ASP A 240 -25.55 2.63 -6.26
CA ASP A 240 -25.81 3.72 -5.31
C ASP A 240 -25.32 5.05 -5.91
N GLU A 241 -26.23 6.03 -6.05
CA GLU A 241 -25.95 7.35 -6.63
C GLU A 241 -24.77 8.08 -5.97
N LYS A 242 -24.52 7.81 -4.69
CA LYS A 242 -23.38 8.38 -3.95
C LYS A 242 -22.02 7.95 -4.52
N PHE A 243 -21.98 6.86 -5.27
CA PHE A 243 -20.76 6.27 -5.82
C PHE A 243 -20.67 6.37 -7.35
N THR A 244 -21.51 7.16 -8.01
CA THR A 244 -21.50 7.36 -9.48
C THR A 244 -20.12 7.73 -10.04
N SER A 245 -19.30 8.45 -9.25
CA SER A 245 -17.91 8.75 -9.65
C SER A 245 -17.03 7.52 -9.81
N TRP A 246 -17.39 6.39 -9.18
CA TRP A 246 -16.70 5.12 -9.33
C TRP A 246 -17.10 4.44 -10.64
N ASP A 247 -18.37 4.46 -10.99
CA ASP A 247 -18.87 3.91 -12.27
C ASP A 247 -18.26 4.65 -13.46
N THR A 248 -18.26 6.00 -13.40
CA THR A 248 -17.64 6.84 -14.44
C THR A 248 -16.16 6.54 -14.61
N MET A 249 -15.42 6.41 -13.52
CA MET A 249 -13.98 6.14 -13.55
C MET A 249 -13.66 4.70 -13.98
N ALA A 250 -14.51 3.75 -13.60
CA ALA A 250 -14.36 2.36 -13.97
C ALA A 250 -14.68 2.09 -15.46
N SER A 251 -15.44 2.97 -16.13
CA SER A 251 -15.77 2.86 -17.56
C SER A 251 -14.66 3.41 -18.48
N GLN A 252 -13.69 4.11 -17.96
CA GLN A 252 -12.50 4.61 -18.66
C GLN A 252 -11.40 3.52 -18.70
#